data_8abb5a9af957b7029df01688d4bcb824
#
_entry.id   8abb5a9af957b7029df01688d4bcb824
#
_cell.length_a   1.000
_cell.length_b   1.000
_cell.length_c   1.000
_cell.angle_alpha   90.00
_cell.angle_beta   90.00
_cell.angle_gamma   90.00
#
_symmetry.space_group_name_H-M   'P 1'
#
loop_
_entity.id
_entity.type
_entity.pdbx_description
1 polymer ?
#
loop_
_entity_poly.entity_id
_entity_poly.type
_entity_poly.pdbx_seq_one_letter_code
_entity_poly.pdbx_strand_id
1 'polypeptide(L)'
;MLTNAAAKAAGATDRAYKLHDQGGLFLHVAATGTKTWRQKYRWRGREKLLVHGRFPELNLAQARMRCLEAKDMLSRGTDPANAAAKCDSANTFEQLARAWHRHNQASWSTAHAGEAIAGLERDVFPELGALGPDAIGAPALLKVLRAIEARGCVATAQRVRQRLSEIFRYGIAEGLCSSNPAATLGAALKDTPPATPHPALTSIEDCRQLLGAAEEVPARAMTRLASRFLALTAVRLDSVRGMRWGELEDLDGDQPLWRVPPARLKLKRAKKGEDRFEHLVPLSAAAVAVLREVANLHRGNADLQGGLVFPGRRENSSIGEGAIGELYQRAIARLAKDGQPIGRHVPHGWRASFSTILNEQLGESWRSAIDATLGHAKSDKVEAAYNRAQLLERRRELLEQWGTMLAG
;
A
#
# COMPACT_ATOMS: atom_id res chain seq x y z
N MET A 1 -57.94 10.71 2.26
CA MET A 1 -56.83 10.38 3.18
C MET A 1 -56.81 8.90 3.46
N LEU A 2 -55.66 8.28 3.44
CA LEU A 2 -55.53 6.85 3.78
C LEU A 2 -55.82 6.61 5.26
N THR A 3 -56.43 5.48 5.59
CA THR A 3 -56.67 5.06 6.97
C THR A 3 -55.79 3.87 7.34
N ASN A 4 -55.53 3.68 8.62
CA ASN A 4 -54.74 2.54 9.10
C ASN A 4 -55.43 1.20 8.78
N ALA A 5 -56.75 1.19 8.80
CA ALA A 5 -57.54 0.04 8.41
C ALA A 5 -57.37 -0.32 6.91
N ALA A 6 -57.39 0.68 6.03
CA ALA A 6 -57.13 0.49 4.60
C ALA A 6 -55.72 0.03 4.30
N ALA A 7 -54.69 0.56 5.00
CA ALA A 7 -53.33 0.10 4.88
C ALA A 7 -53.13 -1.35 5.36
N LYS A 8 -53.84 -1.74 6.41
CA LYS A 8 -53.85 -3.13 6.92
C LYS A 8 -54.56 -4.10 5.97
N ALA A 9 -55.69 -3.69 5.43
CA ALA A 9 -56.53 -4.50 4.52
C ALA A 9 -55.93 -4.65 3.11
N ALA A 10 -55.02 -3.78 2.68
CA ALA A 10 -54.35 -3.86 1.39
C ALA A 10 -53.66 -5.23 1.23
N GLY A 11 -54.02 -6.03 0.24
CA GLY A 11 -53.45 -7.35 -0.04
C GLY A 11 -52.60 -7.38 -1.31
N ALA A 12 -51.96 -8.52 -1.56
CA ALA A 12 -51.27 -8.78 -2.82
C ALA A 12 -52.28 -8.84 -3.98
N THR A 13 -51.92 -8.32 -5.13
CA THR A 13 -52.66 -8.41 -6.39
C THR A 13 -51.70 -8.77 -7.52
N ASP A 14 -52.22 -9.15 -8.70
CA ASP A 14 -51.38 -9.52 -9.85
C ASP A 14 -50.36 -8.46 -10.27
N ARG A 15 -50.61 -7.21 -9.91
CA ARG A 15 -49.71 -6.08 -10.19
C ARG A 15 -49.52 -5.19 -8.96
N ALA A 16 -48.31 -4.62 -8.82
CA ALA A 16 -48.06 -3.65 -7.78
C ALA A 16 -48.96 -2.41 -7.94
N TYR A 17 -49.50 -1.90 -6.84
CA TYR A 17 -50.37 -0.72 -6.82
C TYR A 17 -50.00 0.26 -5.70
N LYS A 18 -50.60 1.45 -5.72
CA LYS A 18 -50.34 2.53 -4.78
C LYS A 18 -51.61 2.99 -4.09
N LEU A 19 -51.57 3.12 -2.78
CA LEU A 19 -52.61 3.78 -2.00
C LEU A 19 -52.10 5.15 -1.58
N HIS A 20 -52.67 6.19 -2.18
CA HIS A 20 -52.21 7.57 -1.98
C HIS A 20 -52.68 8.16 -0.67
N ASP A 21 -51.85 8.93 -0.01
CA ASP A 21 -52.15 9.77 1.15
C ASP A 21 -51.81 11.24 0.85
N GLN A 22 -51.75 12.09 1.84
CA GLN A 22 -51.44 13.51 1.70
C GLN A 22 -49.90 13.74 1.51
N GLY A 23 -49.57 14.89 0.90
CA GLY A 23 -48.20 15.38 0.90
C GLY A 23 -47.23 14.62 0.02
N GLY A 24 -47.71 13.81 -0.95
CA GLY A 24 -46.88 12.97 -1.80
C GLY A 24 -46.59 11.59 -1.19
N LEU A 25 -47.08 11.32 0.02
CA LEU A 25 -46.96 10.01 0.68
C LEU A 25 -47.90 8.99 0.04
N PHE A 26 -47.47 7.76 -0.15
CA PHE A 26 -48.30 6.65 -0.58
C PHE A 26 -47.75 5.32 -0.04
N LEU A 27 -48.62 4.36 0.16
CA LEU A 27 -48.27 2.98 0.42
C LEU A 27 -48.12 2.24 -0.91
N HIS A 28 -46.96 1.77 -1.22
CA HIS A 28 -46.68 0.90 -2.37
C HIS A 28 -46.87 -0.55 -1.91
N VAL A 29 -47.82 -1.25 -2.55
CA VAL A 29 -48.07 -2.67 -2.34
C VAL A 29 -47.50 -3.41 -3.55
N ALA A 30 -46.48 -4.22 -3.33
CA ALA A 30 -45.90 -5.06 -4.37
C ALA A 30 -46.78 -6.25 -4.68
N ALA A 31 -46.62 -6.86 -5.87
CA ALA A 31 -47.33 -8.08 -6.23
C ALA A 31 -47.08 -9.25 -5.24
N THR A 32 -45.94 -9.24 -4.56
CA THR A 32 -45.58 -10.17 -3.48
C THR A 32 -46.30 -9.91 -2.15
N GLY A 33 -47.11 -8.85 -2.04
CA GLY A 33 -47.77 -8.43 -0.82
C GLY A 33 -46.92 -7.53 0.10
N THR A 34 -45.64 -7.27 -0.24
CA THR A 34 -44.77 -6.37 0.54
C THR A 34 -45.30 -4.94 0.45
N LYS A 35 -45.50 -4.30 1.61
CA LYS A 35 -46.03 -2.94 1.72
C LYS A 35 -44.93 -2.00 2.15
N THR A 36 -44.73 -0.90 1.41
CA THR A 36 -43.66 0.07 1.67
C THR A 36 -44.15 1.50 1.58
N TRP A 37 -43.90 2.31 2.61
CA TRP A 37 -44.20 3.72 2.61
C TRP A 37 -43.21 4.48 1.75
N ARG A 38 -43.72 5.23 0.79
CA ARG A 38 -42.92 6.01 -0.16
C ARG A 38 -43.51 7.41 -0.30
N GLN A 39 -42.64 8.39 -0.60
CA GLN A 39 -43.02 9.77 -0.84
C GLN A 39 -42.40 10.25 -2.16
N LYS A 40 -43.25 10.88 -3.01
CA LYS A 40 -42.81 11.62 -4.18
C LYS A 40 -42.54 13.06 -3.79
N TYR A 41 -41.39 13.61 -4.23
CA TYR A 41 -41.03 15.00 -4.01
C TYR A 41 -40.22 15.56 -5.19
N ARG A 42 -40.12 16.88 -5.30
CA ARG A 42 -39.31 17.55 -6.32
C ARG A 42 -38.05 18.17 -5.69
N TRP A 43 -36.93 17.91 -6.31
CA TRP A 43 -35.64 18.50 -5.93
C TRP A 43 -34.93 19.07 -7.15
N ARG A 44 -34.64 20.38 -7.15
CA ARG A 44 -34.00 21.08 -8.27
C ARG A 44 -34.67 20.78 -9.62
N GLY A 45 -36.00 20.82 -9.65
CA GLY A 45 -36.82 20.59 -10.85
C GLY A 45 -37.02 19.14 -11.25
N ARG A 46 -36.34 18.17 -10.61
CA ARG A 46 -36.49 16.71 -10.89
C ARG A 46 -37.38 16.03 -9.86
N GLU A 47 -38.23 15.13 -10.32
CA GLU A 47 -39.01 14.26 -9.44
C GLU A 47 -38.15 13.17 -8.83
N LYS A 48 -38.21 12.99 -7.52
CA LYS A 48 -37.49 11.96 -6.76
C LYS A 48 -38.48 11.17 -5.89
N LEU A 49 -38.02 9.97 -5.48
CA LEU A 49 -38.78 9.05 -4.64
C LEU A 49 -37.99 8.80 -3.35
N LEU A 50 -38.63 9.01 -2.19
CA LEU A 50 -38.08 8.68 -0.88
C LEU A 50 -38.82 7.46 -0.31
N VAL A 51 -38.07 6.50 0.23
CA VAL A 51 -38.63 5.32 0.93
C VAL A 51 -38.53 5.57 2.42
N HIS A 52 -39.66 5.54 3.13
CA HIS A 52 -39.70 5.80 4.57
C HIS A 52 -39.58 4.53 5.42
N GLY A 53 -40.01 3.36 4.90
CA GLY A 53 -39.94 2.10 5.63
C GLY A 53 -41.07 1.14 5.28
N ARG A 54 -41.08 -0.06 5.88
CA ARG A 54 -42.07 -1.10 5.62
C ARG A 54 -43.24 -1.00 6.59
N PHE A 55 -44.43 -1.29 6.10
CA PHE A 55 -45.61 -1.57 6.93
C PHE A 55 -45.61 -3.08 7.27
N PRO A 56 -45.93 -3.52 8.49
CA PRO A 56 -46.44 -2.75 9.64
C PRO A 56 -45.39 -2.17 10.58
N GLU A 57 -44.07 -2.37 10.35
CA GLU A 57 -42.99 -1.86 11.19
C GLU A 57 -43.07 -0.35 11.38
N LEU A 58 -43.44 0.36 10.30
CA LEU A 58 -43.75 1.77 10.29
C LEU A 58 -45.25 1.95 10.09
N ASN A 59 -45.95 2.47 11.10
CA ASN A 59 -47.40 2.74 11.00
C ASN A 59 -47.70 4.03 10.21
N LEU A 60 -48.96 4.28 9.84
CA LEU A 60 -49.35 5.45 9.04
C LEU A 60 -49.04 6.78 9.73
N ALA A 61 -49.18 6.89 11.05
CA ALA A 61 -48.87 8.11 11.78
C ALA A 61 -47.36 8.43 11.72
N GLN A 62 -46.53 7.43 11.92
CA GLN A 62 -45.07 7.55 11.82
C GLN A 62 -44.63 7.86 10.37
N ALA A 63 -45.27 7.27 9.37
CA ALA A 63 -45.01 7.57 7.95
C ALA A 63 -45.34 9.02 7.60
N ARG A 64 -46.42 9.56 8.14
CA ARG A 64 -46.82 10.96 7.99
C ARG A 64 -45.83 11.90 8.68
N MET A 65 -45.35 11.58 9.86
CA MET A 65 -44.31 12.35 10.55
C MET A 65 -43.03 12.43 9.71
N ARG A 66 -42.53 11.30 9.23
CA ARG A 66 -41.35 11.27 8.35
C ARG A 66 -41.55 12.04 7.03
N CYS A 67 -42.80 12.02 6.51
CA CYS A 67 -43.15 12.81 5.34
C CYS A 67 -43.08 14.33 5.62
N LEU A 68 -43.51 14.77 6.79
CA LEU A 68 -43.43 16.17 7.22
C LEU A 68 -41.96 16.61 7.47
N GLU A 69 -41.19 15.76 8.11
CA GLU A 69 -39.71 16.00 8.30
C GLU A 69 -38.99 16.16 6.95
N ALA A 70 -39.31 15.28 5.98
CA ALA A 70 -38.74 15.39 4.64
C ALA A 70 -39.14 16.71 3.93
N LYS A 71 -40.37 17.21 4.13
CA LYS A 71 -40.81 18.51 3.62
C LYS A 71 -40.11 19.68 4.29
N ASP A 72 -39.91 19.61 5.59
CA ASP A 72 -39.14 20.63 6.34
C ASP A 72 -37.70 20.70 5.86
N MET A 73 -37.04 19.56 5.61
CA MET A 73 -35.70 19.52 5.00
C MET A 73 -35.67 20.17 3.61
N LEU A 74 -36.70 19.92 2.77
CA LEU A 74 -36.82 20.54 1.45
C LEU A 74 -36.98 22.07 1.56
N SER A 75 -37.77 22.56 2.52
CA SER A 75 -37.94 24.00 2.76
C SER A 75 -36.66 24.69 3.19
N ARG A 76 -35.77 23.97 3.88
CA ARG A 76 -34.43 24.42 4.29
C ARG A 76 -33.36 24.23 3.20
N GLY A 77 -33.74 23.83 1.98
CA GLY A 77 -32.79 23.65 0.88
C GLY A 77 -31.92 22.39 1.02
N THR A 78 -32.36 21.39 1.77
CA THR A 78 -31.65 20.11 1.95
C THR A 78 -32.43 18.99 1.30
N ASP A 79 -31.75 18.14 0.51
CA ASP A 79 -32.38 16.97 -0.10
C ASP A 79 -32.61 15.86 0.95
N PRO A 80 -33.88 15.47 1.22
CA PRO A 80 -34.20 14.44 2.22
C PRO A 80 -33.57 13.07 1.91
N ALA A 81 -33.34 12.73 0.64
CA ALA A 81 -32.65 11.51 0.27
C ALA A 81 -31.20 11.48 0.79
N ASN A 82 -30.52 12.63 0.74
CA ASN A 82 -29.16 12.75 1.30
C ASN A 82 -29.14 12.80 2.82
N ALA A 83 -30.20 13.33 3.45
CA ALA A 83 -30.33 13.37 4.90
C ALA A 83 -30.69 12.02 5.50
N ALA A 84 -31.57 11.24 4.82
CA ALA A 84 -31.87 9.87 5.20
C ALA A 84 -30.63 8.96 5.10
N ALA A 85 -29.76 9.20 4.11
CA ALA A 85 -28.47 8.53 3.99
C ALA A 85 -27.47 8.86 5.12
N LYS A 86 -27.64 10.01 5.80
CA LYS A 86 -26.84 10.41 7.00
C LYS A 86 -27.41 9.85 8.32
N CYS A 87 -28.69 9.43 8.36
CA CYS A 87 -29.41 9.18 9.61
C CYS A 87 -29.38 7.72 10.10
N ASP A 88 -28.88 6.76 9.32
CA ASP A 88 -28.55 5.42 9.83
C ASP A 88 -27.13 5.46 10.43
N SER A 89 -27.00 6.13 11.58
CA SER A 89 -25.74 6.32 12.31
C SER A 89 -25.11 5.01 12.83
N ALA A 90 -25.74 3.87 12.60
CA ALA A 90 -25.21 2.56 13.00
C ALA A 90 -24.24 1.93 11.99
N ASN A 91 -24.23 2.37 10.70
CA ASN A 91 -23.37 1.76 9.66
C ASN A 91 -22.88 2.79 8.65
N THR A 92 -21.89 3.59 9.02
CA THR A 92 -21.25 4.53 8.09
C THR A 92 -20.21 3.83 7.21
N PHE A 93 -19.88 4.42 6.06
CA PHE A 93 -18.82 3.92 5.19
C PHE A 93 -17.46 3.90 5.90
N GLU A 94 -17.17 4.88 6.74
CA GLU A 94 -15.95 4.89 7.54
C GLU A 94 -15.90 3.69 8.51
N GLN A 95 -17.01 3.38 9.19
CA GLN A 95 -17.07 2.21 10.07
C GLN A 95 -16.87 0.91 9.30
N LEU A 96 -17.48 0.77 8.13
CA LEU A 96 -17.29 -0.37 7.24
C LEU A 96 -15.81 -0.47 6.79
N ALA A 97 -15.21 0.63 6.35
CA ALA A 97 -13.82 0.66 5.90
C ALA A 97 -12.84 0.33 7.03
N ARG A 98 -13.09 0.82 8.26
CA ARG A 98 -12.29 0.47 9.43
C ARG A 98 -12.47 -0.99 9.86
N ALA A 99 -13.66 -1.57 9.70
CA ALA A 99 -13.90 -3.00 9.93
C ALA A 99 -13.14 -3.87 8.93
N TRP A 100 -13.22 -3.54 7.63
CA TRP A 100 -12.42 -4.17 6.58
C TRP A 100 -10.91 -4.06 6.85
N HIS A 101 -10.44 -2.89 7.30
CA HIS A 101 -9.04 -2.67 7.64
C HIS A 101 -8.59 -3.58 8.80
N ARG A 102 -9.36 -3.66 9.89
CA ARG A 102 -9.08 -4.56 11.02
C ARG A 102 -9.05 -6.02 10.59
N HIS A 103 -10.01 -6.45 9.76
CA HIS A 103 -10.05 -7.82 9.23
C HIS A 103 -8.78 -8.19 8.47
N ASN A 104 -8.26 -7.28 7.64
CA ASN A 104 -7.09 -7.53 6.82
C ASN A 104 -5.75 -7.25 7.51
N GLN A 105 -5.74 -6.47 8.60
CA GLN A 105 -4.54 -6.02 9.31
C GLN A 105 -3.63 -7.18 9.72
N ALA A 106 -4.20 -8.34 10.08
CA ALA A 106 -3.44 -9.54 10.44
C ALA A 106 -2.61 -10.11 9.28
N SER A 107 -3.00 -9.87 8.03
CA SER A 107 -2.32 -10.36 6.82
C SER A 107 -1.32 -9.36 6.23
N TRP A 108 -1.37 -8.08 6.64
CA TRP A 108 -0.56 -7.00 6.09
C TRP A 108 0.68 -6.70 6.93
N SER A 109 1.68 -6.08 6.32
CA SER A 109 2.74 -5.43 7.06
C SER A 109 2.21 -4.17 7.75
N THR A 110 2.83 -3.77 8.87
CA THR A 110 2.45 -2.56 9.62
C THR A 110 2.45 -1.31 8.73
N ALA A 111 3.47 -1.17 7.87
CA ALA A 111 3.57 -0.06 6.93
C ALA A 111 2.40 -0.06 5.92
N HIS A 112 2.09 -1.23 5.32
CA HIS A 112 0.98 -1.33 4.37
C HIS A 112 -0.38 -1.05 5.02
N ALA A 113 -0.60 -1.56 6.24
CA ALA A 113 -1.81 -1.27 7.01
C ALA A 113 -1.94 0.23 7.31
N GLY A 114 -0.85 0.88 7.74
CA GLY A 114 -0.82 2.34 7.96
C GLY A 114 -1.10 3.14 6.70
N GLU A 115 -0.47 2.83 5.58
CA GLU A 115 -0.73 3.50 4.29
C GLU A 115 -2.15 3.29 3.78
N ALA A 116 -2.72 2.10 4.01
CA ALA A 116 -4.08 1.81 3.55
C ALA A 116 -5.11 2.70 4.23
N ILE A 117 -5.05 2.81 5.56
CA ILE A 117 -6.00 3.63 6.31
C ILE A 117 -5.74 5.13 6.12
N ALA A 118 -4.48 5.58 6.16
CA ALA A 118 -4.12 7.00 5.97
C ALA A 118 -4.58 7.53 4.59
N GLY A 119 -4.51 6.69 3.54
CA GLY A 119 -5.03 7.07 2.23
C GLY A 119 -6.55 7.25 2.21
N LEU A 120 -7.30 6.44 2.95
CA LEU A 120 -8.76 6.59 3.09
C LEU A 120 -9.12 7.81 3.94
N GLU A 121 -8.42 8.04 5.03
CA GLU A 121 -8.62 9.19 5.92
C GLU A 121 -8.37 10.52 5.21
N ARG A 122 -7.33 10.57 4.40
CA ARG A 122 -6.99 11.79 3.66
C ARG A 122 -7.92 12.08 2.50
N ASP A 123 -8.26 11.06 1.70
CA ASP A 123 -8.86 11.27 0.39
C ASP A 123 -10.35 10.87 0.30
N VAL A 124 -10.83 9.97 1.17
CA VAL A 124 -12.16 9.36 1.03
C VAL A 124 -13.10 9.75 2.17
N PHE A 125 -12.67 9.63 3.41
CA PHE A 125 -13.54 9.86 4.58
C PHE A 125 -14.08 11.27 4.69
N PRO A 126 -13.37 12.34 4.29
CA PRO A 126 -13.92 13.71 4.35
C PRO A 126 -15.19 13.89 3.52
N GLU A 127 -15.30 13.20 2.39
CA GLU A 127 -16.44 13.33 1.47
C GLU A 127 -17.49 12.22 1.67
N LEU A 128 -17.06 11.00 2.00
CA LEU A 128 -17.93 9.82 1.96
C LEU A 128 -18.04 9.09 3.30
N GLY A 129 -17.17 9.37 4.26
CA GLY A 129 -17.06 8.60 5.50
C GLY A 129 -18.34 8.55 6.32
N ALA A 130 -19.06 9.66 6.41
CA ALA A 130 -20.31 9.78 7.18
C ALA A 130 -21.55 9.25 6.46
N LEU A 131 -21.43 8.83 5.20
CA LEU A 131 -22.55 8.30 4.43
C LEU A 131 -22.78 6.82 4.71
N GLY A 132 -24.01 6.35 4.63
CA GLY A 132 -24.31 4.91 4.59
C GLY A 132 -23.73 4.28 3.30
N PRO A 133 -23.18 3.05 3.35
CA PRO A 133 -22.55 2.42 2.19
C PRO A 133 -23.47 2.33 0.97
N ASP A 134 -24.75 2.00 1.15
CA ASP A 134 -25.73 1.92 0.07
C ASP A 134 -26.16 3.29 -0.52
N ALA A 135 -25.84 4.38 0.18
CA ALA A 135 -26.07 5.74 -0.33
C ALA A 135 -24.93 6.25 -1.23
N ILE A 136 -23.82 5.52 -1.28
CA ILE A 136 -22.64 5.90 -2.07
C ILE A 136 -22.76 5.31 -3.47
N GLY A 137 -23.07 6.16 -4.45
CA GLY A 137 -23.10 5.75 -5.86
C GLY A 137 -21.77 5.95 -6.58
N ALA A 138 -21.65 5.33 -7.75
CA ALA A 138 -20.47 5.46 -8.62
C ALA A 138 -20.06 6.92 -8.93
N PRO A 139 -20.98 7.89 -9.16
CA PRO A 139 -20.59 9.28 -9.39
C PRO A 139 -19.89 9.95 -8.19
N ALA A 140 -20.29 9.62 -6.96
CA ALA A 140 -19.67 10.16 -5.74
C ALA A 140 -18.23 9.63 -5.58
N LEU A 141 -18.02 8.33 -5.79
CA LEU A 141 -16.69 7.72 -5.79
C LEU A 141 -15.80 8.31 -6.89
N LEU A 142 -16.34 8.45 -8.10
CA LEU A 142 -15.60 9.00 -9.23
C LEU A 142 -15.14 10.45 -8.97
N LYS A 143 -15.96 11.27 -8.31
CA LYS A 143 -15.58 12.62 -7.90
C LYS A 143 -14.32 12.60 -7.02
N VAL A 144 -14.28 11.74 -6.01
CA VAL A 144 -13.12 11.59 -5.11
C VAL A 144 -11.89 11.10 -5.87
N LEU A 145 -12.05 10.08 -6.70
CA LEU A 145 -10.94 9.50 -7.46
C LEU A 145 -10.34 10.51 -8.46
N ARG A 146 -11.17 11.30 -9.15
CA ARG A 146 -10.72 12.36 -10.06
C ARG A 146 -10.03 13.51 -9.33
N ALA A 147 -10.42 13.81 -8.09
CA ALA A 147 -9.70 14.79 -7.27
C ALA A 147 -8.27 14.32 -6.96
N ILE A 148 -8.06 13.01 -6.76
CA ILE A 148 -6.72 12.41 -6.60
C ILE A 148 -5.93 12.50 -7.93
N GLU A 149 -6.56 12.17 -9.05
CA GLU A 149 -5.93 12.28 -10.39
C GLU A 149 -5.53 13.73 -10.73
N ALA A 150 -6.36 14.71 -10.36
CA ALA A 150 -6.09 16.13 -10.61
C ALA A 150 -4.82 16.64 -9.89
N ARG A 151 -4.42 15.96 -8.81
CA ARG A 151 -3.14 16.21 -8.13
C ARG A 151 -1.93 15.53 -8.79
N GLY A 152 -2.11 14.91 -9.97
CA GLY A 152 -1.07 14.14 -10.68
C GLY A 152 -0.86 12.71 -10.14
N CYS A 153 -1.67 12.24 -9.19
CA CYS A 153 -1.49 10.99 -8.48
C CYS A 153 -2.31 9.83 -9.08
N VAL A 154 -2.20 9.59 -10.39
CA VAL A 154 -3.01 8.58 -11.13
C VAL A 154 -2.89 7.19 -10.52
N ALA A 155 -1.67 6.71 -10.23
CA ALA A 155 -1.45 5.39 -9.62
C ALA A 155 -2.09 5.29 -8.22
N THR A 156 -2.15 6.38 -7.47
CA THR A 156 -2.83 6.45 -6.17
C THR A 156 -4.34 6.36 -6.33
N ALA A 157 -4.92 7.07 -7.32
CA ALA A 157 -6.35 6.98 -7.61
C ALA A 157 -6.78 5.54 -7.94
N GLN A 158 -6.01 4.83 -8.78
CA GLN A 158 -6.27 3.41 -9.09
C GLN A 158 -6.18 2.51 -7.86
N ARG A 159 -5.18 2.74 -6.99
CA ARG A 159 -5.03 2.01 -5.73
C ARG A 159 -6.19 2.26 -4.76
N VAL A 160 -6.62 3.51 -4.62
CA VAL A 160 -7.78 3.88 -3.78
C VAL A 160 -9.04 3.25 -4.35
N ARG A 161 -9.26 3.29 -5.67
CA ARG A 161 -10.40 2.60 -6.31
C ARG A 161 -10.41 1.10 -6.00
N GLN A 162 -9.25 0.43 -6.08
CA GLN A 162 -9.16 -0.99 -5.75
C GLN A 162 -9.54 -1.25 -4.29
N ARG A 163 -9.02 -0.44 -3.35
CA ARG A 163 -9.38 -0.54 -1.92
C ARG A 163 -10.87 -0.31 -1.69
N LEU A 164 -11.46 0.70 -2.33
CA LEU A 164 -12.91 0.93 -2.28
C LEU A 164 -13.70 -0.30 -2.73
N SER A 165 -13.29 -0.91 -3.85
CA SER A 165 -13.93 -2.14 -4.33
C SER A 165 -13.79 -3.31 -3.35
N GLU A 166 -12.66 -3.43 -2.66
CA GLU A 166 -12.44 -4.46 -1.62
C GLU A 166 -13.31 -4.20 -0.38
N ILE A 167 -13.44 -2.94 0.05
CA ILE A 167 -14.29 -2.54 1.17
C ILE A 167 -15.76 -2.86 0.88
N PHE A 168 -16.26 -2.50 -0.31
CA PHE A 168 -17.66 -2.83 -0.68
C PHE A 168 -17.87 -4.34 -0.81
N ARG A 169 -16.92 -5.10 -1.35
CA ARG A 169 -17.03 -6.58 -1.38
C ARG A 169 -17.09 -7.17 0.03
N TYR A 170 -16.27 -6.67 0.95
CA TYR A 170 -16.34 -7.06 2.35
C TYR A 170 -17.69 -6.70 2.95
N GLY A 171 -18.20 -5.48 2.71
CA GLY A 171 -19.51 -5.04 3.16
C GLY A 171 -20.67 -5.89 2.63
N ILE A 172 -20.61 -6.33 1.37
CA ILE A 172 -21.60 -7.25 0.78
C ILE A 172 -21.56 -8.61 1.50
N ALA A 173 -20.36 -9.15 1.75
CA ALA A 173 -20.21 -10.43 2.44
C ALA A 173 -20.73 -10.38 3.89
N GLU A 174 -20.58 -9.24 4.58
CA GLU A 174 -21.10 -9.00 5.94
C GLU A 174 -22.57 -8.57 5.95
N GLY A 175 -23.22 -8.43 4.79
CA GLY A 175 -24.62 -7.95 4.70
C GLY A 175 -24.81 -6.46 5.05
N LEU A 176 -23.76 -5.66 5.04
CA LEU A 176 -23.75 -4.24 5.39
C LEU A 176 -24.02 -3.30 4.21
N CYS A 177 -23.95 -3.81 2.98
CA CYS A 177 -24.33 -3.10 1.76
C CYS A 177 -24.76 -4.09 0.67
N SER A 178 -25.50 -3.58 -0.32
CA SER A 178 -26.12 -4.40 -1.37
C SER A 178 -25.35 -4.42 -2.69
N SER A 179 -24.42 -3.47 -2.92
CA SER A 179 -23.73 -3.31 -4.20
C SER A 179 -22.31 -2.78 -4.04
N ASN A 180 -21.49 -2.98 -5.09
CA ASN A 180 -20.13 -2.44 -5.18
C ASN A 180 -20.05 -1.40 -6.32
N PRO A 181 -20.24 -0.11 -6.03
CA PRO A 181 -20.20 0.93 -7.04
C PRO A 181 -18.78 1.24 -7.56
N ALA A 182 -17.72 0.72 -6.89
CA ALA A 182 -16.32 0.92 -7.31
C ALA A 182 -15.86 -0.10 -8.37
N ALA A 183 -16.62 -1.17 -8.61
CA ALA A 183 -16.19 -2.30 -9.45
C ALA A 183 -15.88 -1.88 -10.90
N THR A 184 -16.72 -1.03 -11.48
CA THR A 184 -16.65 -0.62 -12.91
C THR A 184 -15.89 0.68 -13.15
N LEU A 185 -15.45 1.37 -12.09
CA LEU A 185 -14.84 2.70 -12.22
C LEU A 185 -13.44 2.69 -12.83
N GLY A 186 -12.81 1.51 -12.99
CA GLY A 186 -11.48 1.43 -13.61
C GLY A 186 -11.42 2.06 -15.00
N ALA A 187 -12.42 1.79 -15.83
CA ALA A 187 -12.51 2.33 -17.18
C ALA A 187 -12.76 3.86 -17.27
N ALA A 188 -13.19 4.48 -16.16
CA ALA A 188 -13.46 5.92 -16.09
C ALA A 188 -12.27 6.74 -15.55
N LEU A 189 -11.22 6.08 -15.15
CA LEU A 189 -9.97 6.66 -14.65
C LEU A 189 -8.89 6.63 -15.74
N LYS A 190 -7.90 7.51 -15.60
CA LYS A 190 -6.72 7.50 -16.46
C LYS A 190 -5.92 6.21 -16.29
N ASP A 191 -5.35 5.74 -17.39
CA ASP A 191 -4.39 4.63 -17.32
C ASP A 191 -3.18 5.02 -16.49
N THR A 192 -2.73 4.09 -15.65
CA THR A 192 -1.51 4.30 -14.87
C THR A 192 -0.32 4.35 -15.82
N PRO A 193 0.47 5.44 -15.83
CA PRO A 193 1.68 5.48 -16.63
C PRO A 193 2.57 4.27 -16.34
N PRO A 194 3.32 3.77 -17.31
CA PRO A 194 4.33 2.72 -17.06
C PRO A 194 5.20 3.10 -15.87
N ALA A 195 5.51 2.11 -15.02
CA ALA A 195 6.39 2.35 -13.89
C ALA A 195 7.76 2.83 -14.41
N THR A 196 8.17 4.02 -14.02
CA THR A 196 9.53 4.49 -14.31
C THR A 196 10.51 3.67 -13.49
N PRO A 197 11.49 3.00 -14.11
CA PRO A 197 12.54 2.30 -13.38
C PRO A 197 13.24 3.24 -12.40
N HIS A 198 13.68 2.69 -11.27
CA HIS A 198 14.47 3.50 -10.34
C HIS A 198 15.76 3.96 -11.03
N PRO A 199 16.14 5.24 -10.91
CA PRO A 199 17.38 5.74 -11.46
C PRO A 199 18.57 4.92 -10.96
N ALA A 200 19.40 4.43 -11.89
CA ALA A 200 20.56 3.59 -11.62
C ALA A 200 21.69 3.91 -12.58
N LEU A 201 22.92 3.87 -12.10
CA LEU A 201 24.10 3.95 -12.93
C LEU A 201 24.35 2.56 -13.55
N THR A 202 24.65 2.53 -14.84
CA THR A 202 24.92 1.29 -15.59
C THR A 202 26.39 1.14 -16.01
N SER A 203 27.22 2.11 -15.68
CA SER A 203 28.68 2.07 -15.84
C SER A 203 29.35 1.81 -14.48
N ILE A 204 30.33 0.93 -14.45
CA ILE A 204 31.12 0.66 -13.23
C ILE A 204 31.92 1.90 -12.79
N GLU A 205 32.39 2.67 -13.76
CA GLU A 205 33.14 3.90 -13.51
C GLU A 205 32.27 4.94 -12.79
N ASP A 206 31.06 5.19 -13.27
CA ASP A 206 30.12 6.09 -12.60
C ASP A 206 29.76 5.60 -11.19
N CYS A 207 29.66 4.27 -10.99
CA CYS A 207 29.44 3.67 -9.68
C CYS A 207 30.60 3.96 -8.71
N ARG A 208 31.84 3.84 -9.18
CA ARG A 208 33.07 4.19 -8.40
C ARG A 208 33.10 5.68 -8.06
N GLN A 209 32.86 6.54 -9.05
CA GLN A 209 32.82 7.99 -8.85
C GLN A 209 31.75 8.38 -7.81
N LEU A 210 30.54 7.78 -7.85
CA LEU A 210 29.49 8.01 -6.86
C LEU A 210 29.96 7.63 -5.46
N LEU A 211 30.57 6.44 -5.30
CA LEU A 211 31.04 5.96 -4.00
C LEU A 211 32.20 6.84 -3.46
N GLY A 212 33.16 7.19 -4.31
CA GLY A 212 34.24 8.11 -3.95
C GLY A 212 33.72 9.47 -3.48
N ALA A 213 32.84 10.09 -4.27
CA ALA A 213 32.25 11.38 -3.90
C ALA A 213 31.36 11.29 -2.63
N ALA A 214 30.74 10.15 -2.38
CA ALA A 214 29.96 9.95 -1.16
C ALA A 214 30.81 9.91 0.12
N GLU A 215 32.08 9.53 0.03
CA GLU A 215 33.03 9.62 1.17
C GLU A 215 33.43 11.05 1.49
N GLU A 216 33.48 11.92 0.51
CA GLU A 216 33.98 13.28 0.62
C GLU A 216 32.90 14.30 1.05
N VAL A 217 31.63 14.00 0.81
CA VAL A 217 30.58 14.94 1.23
C VAL A 217 30.21 14.77 2.70
N PRO A 218 29.78 15.86 3.39
CA PRO A 218 29.38 15.79 4.79
C PRO A 218 28.29 14.78 5.06
N ALA A 219 28.62 13.72 5.83
CA ALA A 219 27.68 12.71 6.27
C ALA A 219 28.21 12.01 7.54
N ARG A 220 27.30 11.31 8.26
CA ARG A 220 27.73 10.45 9.38
C ARG A 220 28.48 9.23 8.84
N ALA A 221 29.52 8.80 9.56
CA ALA A 221 30.26 7.60 9.22
C ALA A 221 29.34 6.39 8.98
N MET A 222 28.37 6.13 9.88
CA MET A 222 27.41 5.05 9.71
C MET A 222 26.61 5.13 8.40
N THR A 223 26.29 6.33 7.91
CA THR A 223 25.56 6.48 6.64
C THR A 223 26.46 6.15 5.46
N ARG A 224 27.73 6.57 5.47
CA ARG A 224 28.70 6.23 4.43
C ARG A 224 29.00 4.74 4.40
N LEU A 225 29.24 4.12 5.56
CA LEU A 225 29.50 2.69 5.68
C LEU A 225 28.30 1.85 5.23
N ALA A 226 27.08 2.24 5.62
CA ALA A 226 25.86 1.59 5.15
C ALA A 226 25.66 1.75 3.63
N SER A 227 26.07 2.89 3.05
CA SER A 227 26.04 3.13 1.60
C SER A 227 27.02 2.20 0.88
N ARG A 228 28.26 2.08 1.35
CA ARG A 228 29.25 1.13 0.79
C ARG A 228 28.77 -0.32 0.89
N PHE A 229 28.25 -0.72 2.05
CA PHE A 229 27.74 -2.06 2.26
C PHE A 229 26.53 -2.37 1.35
N LEU A 230 25.62 -1.41 1.18
CA LEU A 230 24.50 -1.54 0.26
C LEU A 230 24.95 -1.72 -1.20
N ALA A 231 25.93 -0.95 -1.64
CA ALA A 231 26.52 -1.05 -2.97
C ALA A 231 27.16 -2.44 -3.20
N LEU A 232 27.97 -2.90 -2.24
CA LEU A 232 28.70 -4.17 -2.31
C LEU A 232 27.79 -5.40 -2.30
N THR A 233 26.62 -5.33 -1.66
CA THR A 233 25.71 -6.49 -1.52
C THR A 233 24.50 -6.44 -2.43
N ALA A 234 24.17 -5.27 -2.99
CA ALA A 234 22.98 -5.01 -3.82
C ALA A 234 21.66 -5.53 -3.22
N VAL A 235 21.57 -5.69 -1.90
CA VAL A 235 20.36 -6.12 -1.20
C VAL A 235 19.34 -4.96 -1.10
N ARG A 236 18.17 -5.21 -0.56
CA ARG A 236 17.19 -4.14 -0.31
C ARG A 236 17.63 -3.25 0.84
N LEU A 237 17.45 -1.94 0.71
CA LEU A 237 17.83 -0.95 1.72
C LEU A 237 17.28 -1.30 3.12
N ASP A 238 16.03 -1.71 3.22
CA ASP A 238 15.41 -2.09 4.50
C ASP A 238 16.10 -3.28 5.17
N SER A 239 16.69 -4.20 4.40
CA SER A 239 17.49 -5.29 4.93
C SER A 239 18.78 -4.76 5.59
N VAL A 240 19.47 -3.82 4.93
CA VAL A 240 20.69 -3.17 5.49
C VAL A 240 20.35 -2.35 6.73
N ARG A 241 19.29 -1.55 6.67
CA ARG A 241 18.86 -0.71 7.80
C ARG A 241 18.53 -1.51 9.07
N GLY A 242 17.91 -2.68 8.89
CA GLY A 242 17.54 -3.54 10.02
C GLY A 242 18.55 -4.61 10.35
N MET A 243 19.75 -4.61 9.74
CA MET A 243 20.80 -5.61 9.95
C MET A 243 21.29 -5.62 11.40
N ARG A 244 21.45 -6.83 11.95
CA ARG A 244 21.96 -7.04 13.31
C ARG A 244 23.22 -7.88 13.29
N TRP A 245 24.09 -7.66 14.28
CA TRP A 245 25.35 -8.41 14.40
C TRP A 245 25.13 -9.92 14.56
N GLY A 246 24.10 -10.33 15.28
CA GLY A 246 23.76 -11.74 15.44
C GLY A 246 23.28 -12.47 14.18
N GLU A 247 23.17 -11.77 13.04
CA GLU A 247 22.80 -12.36 11.75
C GLU A 247 24.02 -12.67 10.88
N LEU A 248 25.22 -12.34 11.39
CA LEU A 248 26.49 -12.52 10.70
C LEU A 248 27.17 -13.78 11.18
N GLU A 249 27.64 -14.57 10.25
CA GLU A 249 28.36 -15.82 10.49
C GLU A 249 29.73 -15.76 9.82
N ASP A 250 30.71 -16.38 10.44
CA ASP A 250 32.04 -16.65 9.91
C ASP A 250 32.77 -15.40 9.36
N LEU A 251 32.62 -14.25 10.04
CA LEU A 251 33.24 -12.98 9.58
C LEU A 251 34.76 -13.02 9.52
N ASP A 252 35.40 -13.86 10.34
CA ASP A 252 36.86 -14.03 10.42
C ASP A 252 37.34 -15.33 9.77
N GLY A 253 36.42 -16.14 9.23
CA GLY A 253 36.71 -17.39 8.52
C GLY A 253 36.67 -17.25 6.99
N ASP A 254 36.62 -18.42 6.34
CA ASP A 254 36.71 -18.52 4.87
C ASP A 254 35.38 -18.31 4.17
N GLN A 255 34.24 -18.39 4.91
CA GLN A 255 32.91 -18.33 4.29
C GLN A 255 31.98 -17.30 4.96
N PRO A 256 32.36 -16.01 5.03
CA PRO A 256 31.54 -15.00 5.68
C PRO A 256 30.18 -14.91 5.04
N LEU A 257 29.13 -14.88 5.89
CA LEU A 257 27.74 -14.96 5.48
C LEU A 257 26.86 -14.04 6.32
N TRP A 258 25.90 -13.42 5.68
CA TRP A 258 24.82 -12.71 6.33
C TRP A 258 23.47 -13.43 6.09
N ARG A 259 22.78 -13.80 7.18
CA ARG A 259 21.43 -14.36 7.15
C ARG A 259 20.39 -13.28 7.32
N VAL A 260 19.75 -12.88 6.25
CA VAL A 260 18.63 -11.91 6.31
C VAL A 260 17.36 -12.65 6.69
N PRO A 261 16.78 -12.39 7.89
CA PRO A 261 15.59 -13.09 8.32
C PRO A 261 14.38 -12.79 7.44
N PRO A 262 13.46 -13.75 7.24
CA PRO A 262 12.28 -13.61 6.40
C PRO A 262 11.38 -12.43 6.78
N ALA A 263 11.39 -12.04 8.05
CA ALA A 263 10.61 -10.91 8.55
C ALA A 263 10.93 -9.58 7.83
N ARG A 264 12.18 -9.40 7.38
CA ARG A 264 12.64 -8.20 6.64
C ARG A 264 12.55 -8.33 5.13
N LEU A 265 12.23 -9.50 4.62
CA LEU A 265 12.06 -9.71 3.20
C LEU A 265 10.67 -9.28 2.73
N LYS A 266 10.54 -8.91 1.44
CA LYS A 266 9.26 -8.60 0.82
C LYS A 266 8.46 -9.88 0.54
N LEU A 267 8.06 -10.57 1.60
CA LEU A 267 7.30 -11.81 1.57
C LEU A 267 5.86 -11.58 2.08
N LYS A 268 4.94 -12.46 1.67
CA LYS A 268 3.62 -12.56 2.33
C LYS A 268 3.81 -12.91 3.81
N ARG A 269 2.97 -12.36 4.69
CA ARG A 269 3.12 -12.52 6.15
C ARG A 269 3.22 -13.98 6.61
N ALA A 270 2.43 -14.88 6.00
CA ALA A 270 2.49 -16.31 6.29
C ALA A 270 3.89 -16.95 6.09
N LYS A 271 4.72 -16.37 5.21
CA LYS A 271 6.09 -16.85 4.95
C LYS A 271 7.16 -16.17 5.81
N LYS A 272 6.80 -15.11 6.53
CA LYS A 272 7.77 -14.32 7.31
C LYS A 272 8.20 -14.99 8.62
N GLY A 273 7.48 -15.96 9.08
CA GLY A 273 7.80 -16.75 10.29
C GLY A 273 8.53 -18.06 10.02
N GLU A 274 8.89 -18.36 8.78
CA GLU A 274 9.52 -19.63 8.42
C GLU A 274 10.97 -19.40 7.95
N ASP A 275 11.95 -19.88 8.70
CA ASP A 275 13.40 -19.68 8.43
C ASP A 275 13.83 -20.21 7.05
N ARG A 276 13.12 -21.19 6.49
CA ARG A 276 13.39 -21.67 5.10
C ARG A 276 13.31 -20.58 4.02
N PHE A 277 12.72 -19.43 4.33
CA PHE A 277 12.64 -18.27 3.43
C PHE A 277 13.69 -17.20 3.72
N GLU A 278 14.65 -17.44 4.61
CA GLU A 278 15.76 -16.53 4.82
C GLU A 278 16.55 -16.30 3.51
N HIS A 279 17.15 -15.11 3.42
CA HIS A 279 17.99 -14.78 2.28
C HIS A 279 19.45 -14.79 2.72
N LEU A 280 20.18 -15.79 2.28
CA LEU A 280 21.62 -15.93 2.55
C LEU A 280 22.40 -14.99 1.62
N VAL A 281 23.22 -14.14 2.17
CA VAL A 281 24.07 -13.20 1.42
C VAL A 281 25.53 -13.51 1.71
N PRO A 282 26.28 -14.18 0.80
CA PRO A 282 27.73 -14.28 0.92
C PRO A 282 28.33 -12.89 0.98
N LEU A 283 29.36 -12.72 1.78
CA LEU A 283 30.02 -11.43 1.94
C LEU A 283 31.39 -11.47 1.25
N SER A 284 31.63 -10.51 0.36
CA SER A 284 32.95 -10.31 -0.23
C SER A 284 33.95 -9.75 0.80
N ALA A 285 35.22 -9.89 0.53
CA ALA A 285 36.29 -9.32 1.36
C ALA A 285 36.07 -7.82 1.59
N ALA A 286 35.63 -7.08 0.57
CA ALA A 286 35.29 -5.66 0.65
C ALA A 286 34.11 -5.40 1.60
N ALA A 287 33.05 -6.23 1.58
CA ALA A 287 31.93 -6.09 2.47
C ALA A 287 32.31 -6.40 3.93
N VAL A 288 33.13 -7.42 4.17
CA VAL A 288 33.69 -7.75 5.48
C VAL A 288 34.53 -6.59 6.03
N ALA A 289 35.35 -5.96 5.18
CA ALA A 289 36.14 -4.80 5.58
C ALA A 289 35.28 -3.63 6.07
N VAL A 290 34.13 -3.36 5.40
CA VAL A 290 33.17 -2.36 5.85
C VAL A 290 32.60 -2.74 7.23
N LEU A 291 32.25 -4.00 7.45
CA LEU A 291 31.70 -4.45 8.74
C LEU A 291 32.75 -4.34 9.86
N ARG A 292 33.99 -4.63 9.58
CA ARG A 292 35.12 -4.45 10.55
C ARG A 292 35.32 -2.96 10.89
N GLU A 293 35.19 -2.07 9.90
CA GLU A 293 35.22 -0.62 10.14
C GLU A 293 34.06 -0.18 11.04
N VAL A 294 32.86 -0.68 10.79
CA VAL A 294 31.69 -0.44 11.65
C VAL A 294 31.93 -0.95 13.07
N ALA A 295 32.44 -2.17 13.24
CA ALA A 295 32.76 -2.75 14.55
C ALA A 295 33.76 -1.89 15.32
N ASN A 296 34.81 -1.36 14.64
CA ASN A 296 35.80 -0.45 15.24
C ASN A 296 35.17 0.85 15.76
N LEU A 297 34.18 1.40 15.07
CA LEU A 297 33.44 2.59 15.53
C LEU A 297 32.55 2.30 16.73
N HIS A 298 32.16 1.02 16.95
CA HIS A 298 31.37 0.57 18.11
C HIS A 298 32.21 0.11 19.31
N ARG A 299 33.54 0.10 19.21
CA ARG A 299 34.43 -0.30 20.32
C ARG A 299 34.18 0.58 21.54
N GLY A 300 33.53 0.00 22.54
CA GLY A 300 33.07 0.66 23.78
C GLY A 300 31.64 0.32 24.18
N ASN A 301 30.83 -0.23 23.29
CA ASN A 301 29.51 -0.76 23.62
C ASN A 301 29.58 -2.28 23.86
N ALA A 302 29.33 -2.73 25.07
CA ALA A 302 29.59 -4.07 25.56
C ALA A 302 28.74 -5.19 24.93
N ASP A 303 27.70 -4.90 24.13
CA ASP A 303 26.84 -5.93 23.55
C ASP A 303 26.60 -5.67 22.05
N LEU A 304 27.54 -6.15 21.22
CA LEU A 304 27.37 -6.12 19.78
C LEU A 304 26.34 -7.13 19.27
N GLN A 305 26.15 -8.29 19.92
CA GLN A 305 25.41 -9.43 19.37
C GLN A 305 23.94 -9.13 19.08
N GLY A 306 23.24 -8.39 19.94
CA GLY A 306 21.84 -8.01 19.76
C GLY A 306 21.63 -6.70 19.01
N GLY A 307 22.69 -5.87 18.83
CA GLY A 307 22.65 -4.50 18.30
C GLY A 307 22.47 -4.41 16.78
N LEU A 308 22.04 -3.24 16.32
CA LEU A 308 22.04 -2.90 14.90
C LEU A 308 23.47 -2.67 14.40
N VAL A 309 23.77 -3.18 13.20
CA VAL A 309 25.05 -2.92 12.54
C VAL A 309 25.17 -1.43 12.14
N PHE A 310 24.08 -0.85 11.62
CA PHE A 310 24.03 0.54 11.18
C PHE A 310 22.99 1.35 12.00
N PRO A 311 23.33 1.76 13.26
CA PRO A 311 22.41 2.50 14.11
C PRO A 311 22.19 3.94 13.63
N GLY A 312 20.99 4.44 13.92
CA GLY A 312 20.58 5.81 13.69
C GLY A 312 21.09 6.79 14.75
N ARG A 313 20.47 7.97 14.82
CA ARG A 313 20.80 8.98 15.85
C ARG A 313 20.14 8.70 17.19
N ARG A 314 18.93 8.10 17.15
CA ARG A 314 18.18 7.76 18.37
C ARG A 314 18.57 6.35 18.79
N GLU A 315 18.58 6.14 20.08
CA GLU A 315 18.79 4.81 20.64
C GLU A 315 17.83 3.79 20.03
N ASN A 316 18.31 2.60 19.76
CA ASN A 316 17.55 1.50 19.13
C ASN A 316 16.90 1.83 17.77
N SER A 317 17.30 2.92 17.12
CA SER A 317 16.84 3.23 15.76
C SER A 317 17.88 2.89 14.70
N SER A 318 17.42 2.48 13.52
CA SER A 318 18.27 2.34 12.33
C SER A 318 18.53 3.69 11.67
N ILE A 319 19.49 3.73 10.72
CA ILE A 319 19.68 4.90 9.83
C ILE A 319 18.33 5.25 9.17
N GLY A 320 18.10 6.55 8.96
CA GLY A 320 16.89 7.05 8.31
C GLY A 320 16.73 6.51 6.88
N GLU A 321 15.49 6.32 6.45
CA GLU A 321 15.18 5.80 5.11
C GLU A 321 15.74 6.68 3.99
N GLY A 322 15.70 8.01 4.15
CA GLY A 322 16.23 8.98 3.19
C GLY A 322 17.75 9.20 3.26
N ALA A 323 18.43 8.74 4.33
CA ALA A 323 19.80 9.14 4.64
C ALA A 323 20.82 8.85 3.52
N ILE A 324 20.77 7.65 2.93
CA ILE A 324 21.64 7.28 1.81
C ILE A 324 21.21 8.01 0.53
N GLY A 325 19.91 8.20 0.30
CA GLY A 325 19.42 8.97 -0.86
C GLY A 325 19.91 10.42 -0.84
N GLU A 326 19.85 11.07 0.32
CA GLU A 326 20.37 12.43 0.52
C GLU A 326 21.91 12.50 0.36
N LEU A 327 22.62 11.45 0.80
CA LEU A 327 24.05 11.31 0.57
C LEU A 327 24.39 11.31 -0.91
N TYR A 328 23.68 10.49 -1.72
CA TYR A 328 23.90 10.42 -3.16
C TYR A 328 23.52 11.71 -3.88
N GLN A 329 22.45 12.38 -3.49
CA GLN A 329 22.11 13.70 -4.05
C GLN A 329 23.24 14.70 -3.87
N ARG A 330 23.87 14.75 -2.68
CA ARG A 330 25.01 15.63 -2.39
C ARG A 330 26.27 15.22 -3.17
N ALA A 331 26.56 13.92 -3.25
CA ALA A 331 27.69 13.38 -4.01
C ALA A 331 27.57 13.71 -5.52
N ILE A 332 26.39 13.46 -6.11
CA ILE A 332 26.11 13.76 -7.52
C ILE A 332 26.22 15.28 -7.79
N ALA A 333 25.66 16.10 -6.87
CA ALA A 333 25.76 17.55 -7.01
C ALA A 333 27.20 18.07 -6.92
N ARG A 334 28.05 17.44 -6.10
CA ARG A 334 29.46 17.74 -6.02
C ARG A 334 30.18 17.37 -7.32
N LEU A 335 30.05 16.13 -7.79
CA LEU A 335 30.65 15.70 -9.06
C LEU A 335 30.28 16.62 -10.23
N ALA A 336 29.03 17.05 -10.29
CA ALA A 336 28.59 18.00 -11.32
C ALA A 336 29.32 19.37 -11.21
N LYS A 337 29.61 19.85 -9.99
CA LYS A 337 30.39 21.10 -9.77
C LYS A 337 31.84 20.92 -10.14
N ASP A 338 32.37 19.72 -9.93
CA ASP A 338 33.79 19.40 -10.22
C ASP A 338 33.99 19.06 -11.73
N GLY A 339 32.96 19.24 -12.57
CA GLY A 339 33.02 18.99 -14.00
C GLY A 339 32.95 17.51 -14.39
N GLN A 340 32.55 16.64 -13.48
CA GLN A 340 32.40 15.19 -13.68
C GLN A 340 30.95 14.74 -13.46
N PRO A 341 29.96 15.22 -14.25
CA PRO A 341 28.58 14.91 -14.06
C PRO A 341 28.29 13.42 -14.34
N ILE A 342 27.66 12.73 -13.39
CA ILE A 342 27.15 11.37 -13.54
C ILE A 342 25.61 11.38 -13.55
N GLY A 343 25.02 10.27 -14.00
CA GLY A 343 23.58 10.07 -13.99
C GLY A 343 22.98 10.06 -12.57
N ARG A 344 21.66 10.24 -12.49
CA ARG A 344 20.95 10.12 -11.22
C ARG A 344 21.01 8.69 -10.69
N HIS A 345 21.26 8.53 -9.40
CA HIS A 345 21.23 7.24 -8.70
C HIS A 345 20.44 7.34 -7.39
N VAL A 346 19.80 6.25 -7.01
CA VAL A 346 19.08 6.12 -5.74
C VAL A 346 19.50 4.82 -5.04
N PRO A 347 19.31 4.68 -3.71
CA PRO A 347 19.74 3.46 -3.00
C PRO A 347 19.22 2.15 -3.61
N HIS A 348 17.98 2.13 -4.13
CA HIS A 348 17.41 0.98 -4.82
C HIS A 348 18.06 0.72 -6.20
N GLY A 349 18.68 1.75 -6.79
CA GLY A 349 19.38 1.67 -8.08
C GLY A 349 20.54 0.68 -8.10
N TRP A 350 21.19 0.42 -6.95
CA TRP A 350 22.28 -0.57 -6.86
C TRP A 350 21.88 -1.96 -7.37
N ARG A 351 20.61 -2.33 -7.19
CA ARG A 351 20.11 -3.62 -7.67
C ARG A 351 20.05 -3.68 -9.20
N ALA A 352 19.68 -2.57 -9.83
CA ALA A 352 19.68 -2.44 -11.28
C ALA A 352 21.12 -2.34 -11.81
N SER A 353 22.01 -1.55 -11.17
CA SER A 353 23.43 -1.47 -11.51
C SER A 353 24.09 -2.85 -11.45
N PHE A 354 23.96 -3.56 -10.34
CA PHE A 354 24.45 -4.92 -10.16
C PHE A 354 23.97 -5.86 -11.26
N SER A 355 22.66 -5.88 -11.51
CA SER A 355 22.08 -6.77 -12.52
C SER A 355 22.54 -6.42 -13.94
N THR A 356 22.51 -5.15 -14.31
CA THR A 356 22.86 -4.70 -15.67
C THR A 356 24.33 -4.93 -15.96
N ILE A 357 25.22 -4.41 -15.11
CA ILE A 357 26.68 -4.48 -15.33
C ILE A 357 27.15 -5.95 -15.37
N LEU A 358 26.69 -6.76 -14.41
CA LEU A 358 27.16 -8.17 -14.37
C LEU A 358 26.56 -9.04 -15.47
N ASN A 359 25.32 -8.82 -15.92
CA ASN A 359 24.79 -9.53 -17.08
C ASN A 359 25.53 -9.16 -18.36
N GLU A 360 25.92 -7.88 -18.53
CA GLU A 360 26.71 -7.45 -19.69
C GLU A 360 28.14 -8.03 -19.69
N GLN A 361 28.76 -8.11 -18.51
CA GLN A 361 30.16 -8.57 -18.42
C GLN A 361 30.30 -10.08 -18.36
N LEU A 362 29.40 -10.79 -17.67
CA LEU A 362 29.55 -12.23 -17.40
C LEU A 362 28.67 -13.11 -18.30
N GLY A 363 27.69 -12.49 -18.97
CA GLY A 363 26.78 -13.19 -19.87
C GLY A 363 25.72 -14.04 -19.18
N GLU A 364 24.93 -14.73 -20.00
CA GLU A 364 23.69 -15.40 -19.56
C GLU A 364 23.91 -16.55 -18.56
N SER A 365 25.06 -17.19 -18.58
CA SER A 365 25.40 -18.29 -17.65
C SER A 365 25.38 -17.88 -16.17
N TRP A 366 25.48 -16.59 -15.86
CA TRP A 366 25.47 -16.05 -14.51
C TRP A 366 24.10 -15.51 -14.08
N ARG A 367 23.14 -15.40 -14.98
CA ARG A 367 21.83 -14.81 -14.73
C ARG A 367 21.12 -15.41 -13.52
N SER A 368 21.13 -16.74 -13.36
CA SER A 368 20.51 -17.40 -12.20
C SER A 368 21.18 -17.02 -10.88
N ALA A 369 22.50 -16.84 -10.86
CA ALA A 369 23.23 -16.41 -9.66
C ALA A 369 22.95 -14.93 -9.35
N ILE A 370 22.88 -14.07 -10.37
CA ILE A 370 22.53 -12.65 -10.26
C ILE A 370 21.10 -12.52 -9.66
N ASP A 371 20.10 -13.20 -10.22
CA ASP A 371 18.73 -13.17 -9.74
C ASP A 371 18.59 -13.70 -8.29
N ALA A 372 19.31 -14.79 -7.97
CA ALA A 372 19.34 -15.36 -6.63
C ALA A 372 19.98 -14.40 -5.61
N THR A 373 21.05 -13.69 -6.01
CA THR A 373 21.71 -12.66 -5.16
C THR A 373 20.75 -11.51 -4.86
N LEU A 374 19.97 -11.09 -5.84
CA LEU A 374 18.95 -10.06 -5.67
C LEU A 374 17.72 -10.55 -4.87
N GLY A 375 17.61 -11.84 -4.55
CA GLY A 375 16.46 -12.40 -3.85
C GLY A 375 15.18 -12.27 -4.66
N HIS A 376 15.26 -12.41 -5.98
CA HIS A 376 14.10 -12.54 -6.84
C HIS A 376 13.51 -13.94 -6.65
N ALA A 377 12.22 -14.02 -6.32
CA ALA A 377 11.55 -15.32 -6.21
C ALA A 377 11.50 -15.99 -7.59
N LYS A 378 12.12 -17.15 -7.72
CA LYS A 378 11.95 -17.97 -8.92
C LYS A 378 10.50 -18.40 -9.06
N SER A 379 9.98 -18.37 -10.27
CA SER A 379 8.61 -18.82 -10.61
C SER A 379 8.43 -20.33 -10.48
N ASP A 380 9.52 -21.10 -10.45
CA ASP A 380 9.48 -22.56 -10.45
C ASP A 380 9.91 -23.15 -9.09
N LYS A 381 8.97 -23.85 -8.44
CA LYS A 381 9.14 -24.37 -7.06
C LYS A 381 10.09 -25.59 -6.98
N VAL A 382 10.28 -26.32 -8.07
CA VAL A 382 11.05 -27.56 -8.11
C VAL A 382 12.55 -27.28 -8.22
N GLU A 383 12.95 -26.30 -9.01
CA GLU A 383 14.35 -25.88 -9.17
C GLU A 383 14.95 -25.20 -7.92
N ALA A 384 14.08 -24.60 -7.08
CA ALA A 384 14.50 -23.89 -5.88
C ALA A 384 15.04 -24.79 -4.77
N ALA A 385 14.66 -26.07 -4.73
CA ALA A 385 15.07 -27.00 -3.68
C ALA A 385 16.42 -27.68 -3.97
N TYR A 386 16.73 -27.94 -5.24
CA TYR A 386 17.94 -28.70 -5.64
C TYR A 386 19.23 -27.86 -5.76
N ASN A 387 19.12 -26.55 -5.97
CA ASN A 387 20.27 -25.71 -6.35
C ASN A 387 20.83 -24.79 -5.26
N ARG A 388 20.42 -24.93 -3.98
CA ARG A 388 20.81 -23.97 -2.93
C ARG A 388 22.32 -23.93 -2.68
N ALA A 389 22.98 -25.06 -2.58
CA ALA A 389 24.41 -25.12 -2.27
C ALA A 389 25.29 -24.66 -3.46
N GLN A 390 24.97 -25.10 -4.67
CA GLN A 390 25.71 -24.73 -5.88
C GLN A 390 25.54 -23.24 -6.21
N LEU A 391 24.35 -22.65 -5.98
CA LEU A 391 24.15 -21.22 -6.18
C LEU A 391 24.87 -20.38 -5.12
N LEU A 392 25.09 -20.88 -3.90
CA LEU A 392 25.76 -20.12 -2.85
C LEU A 392 27.22 -19.85 -3.19
N GLU A 393 27.96 -20.84 -3.67
CA GLU A 393 29.34 -20.67 -4.10
C GLU A 393 29.44 -19.73 -5.32
N ARG A 394 28.62 -19.94 -6.34
CA ARG A 394 28.58 -19.03 -7.49
C ARG A 394 28.23 -17.59 -7.11
N ARG A 395 27.36 -17.42 -6.12
CA ARG A 395 27.02 -16.09 -5.60
C ARG A 395 28.15 -15.46 -4.78
N ARG A 396 28.97 -16.28 -4.11
CA ARG A 396 30.19 -15.82 -3.44
C ARG A 396 31.19 -15.30 -4.46
N GLU A 397 31.50 -16.07 -5.50
CA GLU A 397 32.34 -15.63 -6.60
C GLU A 397 31.83 -14.34 -7.25
N LEU A 398 30.51 -14.28 -7.50
CA LEU A 398 29.87 -13.12 -8.11
C LEU A 398 30.01 -11.85 -7.26
N LEU A 399 29.79 -11.96 -5.93
CA LEU A 399 29.91 -10.83 -5.02
C LEU A 399 31.37 -10.41 -4.79
N GLU A 400 32.30 -11.34 -4.85
CA GLU A 400 33.73 -11.03 -4.80
C GLU A 400 34.17 -10.26 -6.05
N GLN A 401 33.80 -10.74 -7.25
CA GLN A 401 34.04 -10.01 -8.50
C GLN A 401 33.40 -8.60 -8.46
N TRP A 402 32.14 -8.50 -8.03
CA TRP A 402 31.47 -7.21 -7.89
C TRP A 402 32.17 -6.29 -6.92
N GLY A 403 32.60 -6.81 -5.77
CA GLY A 403 33.38 -6.05 -4.77
C GLY A 403 34.69 -5.51 -5.33
N THR A 404 35.43 -6.36 -6.07
CA THR A 404 36.68 -5.98 -6.75
C THR A 404 36.41 -4.90 -7.81
N MET A 405 35.35 -5.06 -8.62
CA MET A 405 34.97 -4.07 -9.62
C MET A 405 34.64 -2.71 -9.02
N LEU A 406 33.99 -2.66 -7.87
CA LEU A 406 33.66 -1.39 -7.19
C LEU A 406 34.85 -0.76 -6.50
N ALA A 407 35.86 -1.55 -6.05
CA ALA A 407 37.05 -1.06 -5.37
C ALA A 407 38.07 -0.40 -6.33
N GLY A 408 38.09 -0.79 -7.59
CA GLY A 408 39.02 -0.27 -8.64
C GLY A 408 40.15 -1.21 -8.80
#